data_d9b38498a0bed539036b00e212d1a18b
#
_entry.id   d9b38498a0bed539036b00e212d1a18b
#
_cell.length_a   1.000
_cell.length_b   1.000
_cell.length_c   1.000
_cell.angle_alpha   90.00
_cell.angle_beta   90.00
_cell.angle_gamma   90.00
#
_symmetry.space_group_name_H-M   'P 1'
#
loop_
_entity.id
_entity.type
_entity.pdbx_description
1 polymer ?
#
loop_
_entity_poly.entity_id
_entity_poly.type
_entity_poly.pdbx_seq_one_letter_code
_entity_poly.pdbx_strand_id
1 'polypeptide(L)'
;MSGKVAVVAVLSVVACVAFLTGCPPHKSIADIQRDPGKYANKEVSIAGNVVSTFGALGTGMFQVDDGTGRMWVISENYGVPSKGSKVAVAGRIMDTFSFGGKSYSTVLRETQRRH
;
A
#
# COMPACT_ATOMS: atom_id res chain seq x y z
N MET A 1 -22.04 34.58 22.12
CA MET A 1 -21.31 33.48 22.76
C MET A 1 -21.36 32.20 21.91
N SER A 2 -22.50 31.84 21.39
CA SER A 2 -22.64 30.63 20.57
C SER A 2 -21.80 30.66 19.28
N GLY A 3 -21.50 31.85 18.72
CA GLY A 3 -20.70 31.97 17.52
C GLY A 3 -19.26 31.48 17.65
N LYS A 4 -18.65 31.64 18.80
CA LYS A 4 -17.28 31.15 19.04
C LYS A 4 -17.20 29.63 19.04
N VAL A 5 -18.18 28.97 19.61
CA VAL A 5 -18.25 27.51 19.65
C VAL A 5 -18.45 26.96 18.25
N ALA A 6 -19.31 27.57 17.46
CA ALA A 6 -19.56 27.14 16.08
C ALA A 6 -18.29 27.26 15.20
N VAL A 7 -17.53 28.35 15.37
CA VAL A 7 -16.28 28.56 14.61
C VAL A 7 -15.25 27.47 14.95
N VAL A 8 -15.09 27.15 16.24
CA VAL A 8 -14.16 26.14 16.69
C VAL A 8 -14.55 24.76 16.12
N ALA A 9 -15.84 24.43 16.12
CA ALA A 9 -16.32 23.17 15.56
C ALA A 9 -16.04 23.06 14.08
N VAL A 10 -16.24 24.11 13.30
CA VAL A 10 -15.96 24.14 11.87
C VAL A 10 -14.47 23.93 11.60
N LEU A 11 -13.60 24.60 12.34
CA LEU A 11 -12.15 24.44 12.19
C LEU A 11 -11.72 23.01 12.49
N SER A 12 -12.28 22.38 13.51
CA SER A 12 -11.99 21.01 13.86
C SER A 12 -12.37 20.02 12.76
N VAL A 13 -13.53 20.20 12.15
CA VAL A 13 -13.99 19.36 11.04
C VAL A 13 -13.07 19.50 9.82
N VAL A 14 -12.68 20.71 9.48
CA VAL A 14 -11.77 20.96 8.35
C VAL A 14 -10.41 20.30 8.58
N ALA A 15 -9.88 20.38 9.80
CA ALA A 15 -8.61 19.72 10.13
C ALA A 15 -8.70 18.21 9.98
N CYS A 16 -9.79 17.59 10.40
CA CYS A 16 -10.00 16.14 10.25
C CYS A 16 -10.06 15.72 8.78
N VAL A 17 -10.75 16.46 7.95
CA VAL A 17 -10.85 16.18 6.51
C VAL A 17 -9.48 16.28 5.85
N ALA A 18 -8.72 17.32 6.14
CA ALA A 18 -7.37 17.51 5.59
C ALA A 18 -6.43 16.36 6.01
N PHE A 19 -6.53 15.90 7.24
CA PHE A 19 -5.75 14.78 7.73
C PHE A 19 -6.09 13.47 6.99
N LEU A 20 -7.38 13.20 6.76
CA LEU A 20 -7.84 11.98 6.10
C LEU A 20 -7.45 11.90 4.61
N THR A 21 -7.24 13.04 3.94
CA THR A 21 -6.86 13.05 2.53
C THR A 21 -5.36 12.85 2.31
N GLY A 22 -4.54 12.88 3.37
CA GLY A 22 -3.08 12.85 3.25
C GLY A 22 -2.44 11.48 3.15
N CYS A 23 -3.12 10.39 3.50
CA CYS A 23 -2.52 9.05 3.57
C CYS A 23 -3.41 7.99 2.95
N PRO A 24 -2.82 7.03 2.19
CA PRO A 24 -3.57 5.87 1.72
C PRO A 24 -4.07 5.03 2.91
N PRO A 25 -5.28 4.46 2.83
CA PRO A 25 -5.79 3.63 3.91
C PRO A 25 -4.97 2.34 4.06
N HIS A 26 -4.67 1.98 5.31
CA HIS A 26 -4.03 0.70 5.62
C HIS A 26 -5.05 -0.44 5.50
N LYS A 27 -4.69 -1.49 4.76
CA LYS A 27 -5.53 -2.67 4.56
C LYS A 27 -4.74 -3.93 4.83
N SER A 28 -5.41 -4.98 5.29
CA SER A 28 -4.80 -6.28 5.38
C SER A 28 -4.70 -6.92 3.98
N ILE A 29 -3.65 -7.71 3.78
CA ILE A 29 -3.47 -8.43 2.51
C ILE A 29 -4.65 -9.38 2.27
N ALA A 30 -5.13 -10.05 3.30
CA ALA A 30 -6.29 -10.95 3.18
C ALA A 30 -7.54 -10.23 2.67
N ASP A 31 -7.81 -9.00 3.15
CA ASP A 31 -8.96 -8.24 2.70
C ASP A 31 -8.85 -7.87 1.23
N ILE A 32 -7.67 -7.46 0.78
CA ILE A 32 -7.44 -7.12 -0.62
C ILE A 32 -7.62 -8.36 -1.51
N GLN A 33 -7.08 -9.49 -1.10
CA GLN A 33 -7.15 -10.73 -1.88
C GLN A 33 -8.54 -11.36 -1.89
N ARG A 34 -9.35 -11.09 -0.85
CA ARG A 34 -10.72 -11.58 -0.78
C ARG A 34 -11.64 -10.88 -1.78
N ASP A 35 -11.37 -9.61 -2.05
CA ASP A 35 -12.19 -8.82 -2.97
C ASP A 35 -11.30 -7.90 -3.81
N PRO A 36 -10.51 -8.46 -4.73
CA PRO A 36 -9.57 -7.67 -5.52
C PRO A 36 -10.24 -6.61 -6.39
N GLY A 37 -11.45 -6.86 -6.86
CA GLY A 37 -12.19 -5.89 -7.66
C GLY A 37 -12.52 -4.61 -6.91
N LYS A 38 -12.76 -4.72 -5.61
CA LYS A 38 -13.02 -3.56 -4.76
C LYS A 38 -11.82 -2.63 -4.65
N TYR A 39 -10.63 -3.19 -4.69
CA TYR A 39 -9.38 -2.44 -4.49
C TYR A 39 -8.63 -2.14 -5.79
N ALA A 40 -9.07 -2.69 -6.92
CA ALA A 40 -8.40 -2.49 -8.21
C ALA A 40 -8.26 -1.00 -8.53
N ASN A 41 -7.06 -0.58 -8.91
CA ASN A 41 -6.68 0.80 -9.21
C ASN A 41 -6.80 1.77 -8.03
N LYS A 42 -6.99 1.27 -6.82
CA LYS A 42 -7.03 2.09 -5.61
C LYS A 42 -5.68 2.06 -4.91
N GLU A 43 -5.35 3.17 -4.27
CA GLU A 43 -4.15 3.28 -3.47
C GLU A 43 -4.41 2.77 -2.05
N VAL A 44 -3.57 1.86 -1.59
CA VAL A 44 -3.65 1.28 -0.25
C VAL A 44 -2.25 1.18 0.34
N SER A 45 -2.19 0.96 1.64
CA SER A 45 -0.94 0.74 2.38
C SER A 45 -0.99 -0.65 3.02
N ILE A 46 0.11 -1.39 2.93
CA ILE A 46 0.29 -2.67 3.60
C ILE A 46 1.61 -2.63 4.37
N ALA A 47 1.72 -3.46 5.40
CA ALA A 47 2.93 -3.55 6.21
C ALA A 47 3.17 -4.99 6.63
N GLY A 48 4.42 -5.43 6.64
CA GLY A 48 4.76 -6.78 7.03
C GLY A 48 6.22 -7.10 6.82
N ASN A 49 6.54 -8.37 6.75
CA ASN A 49 7.89 -8.87 6.54
C ASN A 49 8.10 -9.29 5.09
N VAL A 50 9.30 -9.01 4.58
CA VAL A 50 9.68 -9.46 3.24
C VAL A 50 10.08 -10.93 3.32
N VAL A 51 9.37 -11.78 2.60
CA VAL A 51 9.61 -13.24 2.60
C VAL A 51 10.26 -13.74 1.32
N SER A 52 10.19 -12.97 0.24
CA SER A 52 10.85 -13.31 -1.04
C SER A 52 11.24 -12.03 -1.76
N THR A 53 12.32 -12.10 -2.52
CA THR A 53 12.81 -10.98 -3.32
C THR A 53 13.17 -11.46 -4.71
N PHE A 54 12.92 -10.62 -5.72
CA PHE A 54 13.29 -10.87 -7.09
C PHE A 54 13.58 -9.53 -7.77
N GLY A 55 14.77 -9.36 -8.30
CA GLY A 55 15.15 -8.10 -8.93
C GLY A 55 15.98 -8.30 -10.17
N ALA A 56 15.76 -7.47 -11.19
CA ALA A 56 16.51 -7.46 -12.44
C ALA A 56 16.44 -6.08 -13.10
N LEU A 57 17.58 -5.56 -13.52
CA LEU A 57 17.68 -4.35 -14.36
C LEU A 57 16.93 -3.12 -13.80
N GLY A 58 17.07 -2.88 -12.49
CA GLY A 58 16.51 -1.69 -11.85
C GLY A 58 15.04 -1.79 -11.48
N THR A 59 14.34 -2.85 -11.89
CA THR A 59 12.98 -3.17 -11.49
C THR A 59 13.02 -4.42 -10.62
N GLY A 60 12.26 -4.44 -9.55
CA GLY A 60 12.23 -5.58 -8.65
C GLY A 60 10.86 -5.86 -8.11
N MET A 61 10.71 -7.06 -7.60
CA MET A 61 9.52 -7.51 -6.88
C MET A 61 9.94 -8.07 -5.54
N PHE A 62 9.09 -7.89 -4.55
CA PHE A 62 9.27 -8.55 -3.27
C PHE A 62 7.91 -8.95 -2.73
N GLN A 63 7.88 -10.03 -1.98
CA GLN A 63 6.66 -10.53 -1.40
C GLN A 63 6.60 -10.15 0.08
N VAL A 64 5.49 -9.55 0.47
CA VAL A 64 5.23 -9.12 1.85
C VAL A 64 4.21 -10.04 2.49
N ASP A 65 4.51 -10.47 3.71
CA ASP A 65 3.63 -11.27 4.55
C ASP A 65 3.25 -10.42 5.77
N ASP A 66 1.98 -10.12 5.93
CA ASP A 66 1.46 -9.31 7.05
C ASP A 66 0.80 -10.16 8.14
N GLY A 67 0.94 -11.49 8.06
CA GLY A 67 0.28 -12.41 8.97
C GLY A 67 -1.12 -12.82 8.52
N THR A 68 -1.74 -12.11 7.60
CA THR A 68 -3.06 -12.44 7.05
C THR A 68 -2.98 -13.06 5.66
N GLY A 69 -1.89 -12.80 4.94
CA GLY A 69 -1.66 -13.29 3.60
C GLY A 69 -0.35 -12.76 3.06
N ARG A 70 -0.06 -13.08 1.81
CA ARG A 70 1.15 -12.65 1.11
C ARG A 70 0.76 -11.94 -0.18
N MET A 71 1.50 -10.88 -0.49
CA MET A 71 1.26 -10.09 -1.70
C MET A 71 2.58 -9.69 -2.33
N TRP A 72 2.66 -9.78 -3.64
CA TRP A 72 3.80 -9.28 -4.39
C TRP A 72 3.69 -7.77 -4.55
N VAL A 73 4.80 -7.10 -4.34
CA VAL A 73 4.95 -5.65 -4.51
C VAL A 73 5.97 -5.40 -5.62
N ILE A 74 5.61 -4.53 -6.55
CA ILE A 74 6.50 -4.14 -7.64
C ILE A 74 7.14 -2.82 -7.27
N SER A 75 8.47 -2.79 -7.29
CA SER A 75 9.25 -1.58 -7.02
C SER A 75 9.98 -1.16 -8.28
N GLU A 76 9.71 0.03 -8.76
CA GLU A 76 10.41 0.61 -9.91
C GLU A 76 11.43 1.66 -9.49
N ASN A 77 11.21 2.31 -8.34
CA ASN A 77 12.01 3.48 -7.95
C ASN A 77 12.74 3.33 -6.61
N TYR A 78 12.38 2.35 -5.80
CA TYR A 78 12.86 2.27 -4.42
C TYR A 78 13.81 1.11 -4.15
N GLY A 79 14.07 0.29 -5.16
CA GLY A 79 14.88 -0.91 -4.99
C GLY A 79 14.11 -2.04 -4.29
N VAL A 80 14.77 -3.17 -4.10
CA VAL A 80 14.17 -4.35 -3.46
C VAL A 80 14.76 -4.48 -2.07
N PRO A 81 13.92 -4.49 -1.00
CA PRO A 81 14.41 -4.68 0.36
C PRO A 81 14.91 -6.10 0.57
N SER A 82 15.76 -6.29 1.56
CA SER A 82 16.30 -7.61 1.89
C SER A 82 15.22 -8.52 2.48
N LYS A 83 15.32 -9.81 2.19
CA LYS A 83 14.50 -10.82 2.82
C LYS A 83 14.63 -10.73 4.34
N GLY A 84 13.52 -10.77 5.05
CA GLY A 84 13.48 -10.63 6.51
C GLY A 84 13.26 -9.21 7.00
N SER A 85 13.34 -8.21 6.12
CA SER A 85 13.09 -6.81 6.50
C SER A 85 11.62 -6.57 6.82
N LYS A 86 11.38 -5.64 7.74
CA LYS A 86 10.03 -5.11 7.97
C LYS A 86 9.83 -3.88 7.11
N VAL A 87 8.73 -3.82 6.39
CA VAL A 87 8.44 -2.71 5.50
C VAL A 87 7.00 -2.26 5.64
N ALA A 88 6.76 -0.99 5.36
CA ALA A 88 5.44 -0.44 5.15
C ALA A 88 5.45 0.21 3.77
N VAL A 89 4.60 -0.25 2.89
CA VAL A 89 4.57 0.20 1.51
C VAL A 89 3.17 0.66 1.14
N ALA A 90 3.09 1.72 0.38
CA ALA A 90 1.85 2.21 -0.19
C ALA A 90 1.94 2.15 -1.70
N GLY A 91 0.86 1.87 -2.35
CA GLY A 91 0.83 1.79 -3.79
C GLY A 91 -0.55 1.49 -4.32
N ARG A 92 -0.59 1.30 -5.62
CA ARG A 92 -1.83 1.06 -6.35
C ARG A 92 -2.00 -0.44 -6.60
N ILE A 93 -3.18 -0.94 -6.33
CA ILE A 93 -3.51 -2.35 -6.57
C ILE A 93 -3.73 -2.55 -8.08
N MET A 94 -3.08 -3.55 -8.63
CA MET A 94 -3.20 -3.95 -10.04
C MET A 94 -3.77 -5.36 -10.12
N ASP A 95 -4.69 -5.59 -11.06
CA ASP A 95 -5.35 -6.89 -11.22
C ASP A 95 -4.37 -7.96 -11.71
N THR A 96 -3.52 -7.60 -12.66
CA THR A 96 -2.60 -8.54 -13.28
C THR A 96 -1.30 -7.85 -13.61
N PHE A 97 -0.19 -8.56 -13.41
CA PHE A 97 1.14 -8.07 -13.76
C PHE A 97 1.99 -9.22 -14.26
N SER A 98 2.75 -8.99 -15.33
CA SER A 98 3.69 -9.98 -15.88
C SER A 98 5.13 -9.53 -15.63
N PHE A 99 5.95 -10.42 -15.10
CA PHE A 99 7.35 -10.16 -14.82
C PHE A 99 8.15 -11.46 -14.97
N GLY A 100 9.26 -11.40 -15.70
CA GLY A 100 10.12 -12.56 -15.91
C GLY A 100 9.44 -13.74 -16.61
N GLY A 101 8.46 -13.47 -17.47
CA GLY A 101 7.72 -14.51 -18.19
C GLY A 101 6.61 -15.16 -17.38
N LYS A 102 6.35 -14.68 -16.17
CA LYS A 102 5.31 -15.21 -15.28
C LYS A 102 4.27 -14.14 -15.00
N SER A 103 3.00 -14.54 -14.87
CA SER A 103 1.90 -13.64 -14.53
C SER A 103 1.55 -13.72 -13.05
N TYR A 104 1.30 -12.58 -12.46
CA TYR A 104 0.89 -12.44 -11.06
C TYR A 104 -0.43 -11.70 -11.01
N SER A 105 -1.40 -12.21 -10.24
CA SER A 105 -2.68 -11.55 -10.04
C SER A 105 -2.67 -10.80 -8.71
N THR A 106 -3.31 -9.63 -8.68
CA THR A 106 -3.46 -8.79 -7.49
C THR A 106 -2.12 -8.45 -6.86
N VAL A 107 -1.42 -7.52 -7.48
CA VAL A 107 -0.12 -7.02 -7.01
C VAL A 107 -0.25 -5.55 -6.63
N LEU A 108 0.65 -5.09 -5.78
CA LEU A 108 0.74 -3.69 -5.41
C LEU A 108 1.92 -3.05 -6.13
N ARG A 109 1.65 -2.00 -6.90
CA ARG A 109 2.69 -1.20 -7.53
C ARG A 109 3.06 -0.06 -6.60
N GLU A 110 4.27 -0.12 -6.07
CA GLU A 110 4.71 0.76 -5.01
C GLU A 110 4.82 2.22 -5.47
N THR A 111 4.24 3.13 -4.70
CA THR A 111 4.37 4.58 -4.90
C THR A 111 5.10 5.24 -3.74
N GLN A 112 5.10 4.62 -2.55
CA GLN A 112 5.79 5.11 -1.36
C GLN A 112 6.28 3.96 -0.51
N ARG A 113 7.37 4.17 0.22
CA ARG A 113 7.91 3.18 1.14
C ARG A 113 8.37 3.83 2.44
N ARG A 114 8.12 3.13 3.55
CA ARG A 114 8.69 3.43 4.86
C ARG A 114 9.36 2.19 5.43
N HIS A 115 10.46 2.43 6.11
CA HIS A 115 11.21 1.37 6.77
C HIS A 115 11.00 1.40 8.29
#